data_4042499407a6589c2f44c9dec30d2e9c
#
_entry.id   4042499407a6589c2f44c9dec30d2e9c
#
_cell.length_a   1.000
_cell.length_b   1.000
_cell.length_c   1.000
_cell.angle_alpha   90.00
_cell.angle_beta   90.00
_cell.angle_gamma   90.00
#
_symmetry.space_group_name_H-M   'P 1'
#
loop_
_entity.id
_entity.type
_entity.pdbx_description
1 polymer ?
#
loop_
_entity_poly.entity_id
_entity_poly.type
_entity_poly.pdbx_seq_one_letter_code
_entity_poly.pdbx_strand_id
1 'polypeptide(L)'
;METGKKSIKNEVRAKNQSQSQNQIPEHLKKYIVDQNYEQYSPEDQAVWRYIMRRLTDYLAQHAHPCYMEGLERSGISTEYIPRIDEMDRCLADFGWGALPVSGFIPPAAFMEFQSLGILPIASDMRSLDHLLYTPAPDIVHEAAGHAPMLIDPAYARYLRKYAEIASKAIISREDLVLYEAIRILSDMKEDPESTVSEIAEATQALLQATKAVSYTSEASYLSRMNWWTAEYGLIGNTEEARIFGAGLLSSVGESQNYLHPKVKKIPFTIHCLDYSYDITEPQPQLFVLLQVFRISSP
;
A
#
# COMPACT_ATOMS: atom_id res chain seq x y z
N MET A 1 10.36 -10.89 39.35
CA MET A 1 9.10 -10.16 38.98
C MET A 1 8.94 -9.82 37.52
N GLU A 2 9.99 -9.88 36.70
CA GLU A 2 9.95 -9.60 35.25
C GLU A 2 9.39 -10.73 34.38
N THR A 3 9.61 -11.98 34.76
CA THR A 3 9.11 -13.17 34.02
C THR A 3 7.60 -13.29 34.00
N GLY A 4 6.90 -12.89 35.06
CA GLY A 4 5.43 -12.93 35.11
C GLY A 4 4.75 -11.89 34.24
N LYS A 5 5.35 -10.70 34.06
CA LYS A 5 4.79 -9.65 33.19
C LYS A 5 4.94 -9.98 31.70
N LYS A 6 5.99 -10.70 31.30
CA LYS A 6 6.17 -11.18 29.92
C LYS A 6 5.17 -12.28 29.56
N SER A 7 4.87 -13.20 30.49
CA SER A 7 3.89 -14.28 30.27
C SER A 7 2.47 -13.73 30.06
N ILE A 8 2.04 -12.81 30.92
CA ILE A 8 0.69 -12.22 30.84
C ILE A 8 0.53 -11.37 29.55
N LYS A 9 1.56 -10.61 29.15
CA LYS A 9 1.54 -9.89 27.86
C LYS A 9 1.45 -10.84 26.68
N ASN A 10 2.14 -11.97 26.71
CA ASN A 10 2.07 -12.97 25.63
C ASN A 10 0.73 -13.69 25.55
N GLU A 11 0.10 -14.00 26.69
CA GLU A 11 -1.24 -14.60 26.70
C GLU A 11 -2.35 -13.63 26.26
N VAL A 12 -2.24 -12.36 26.64
CA VAL A 12 -3.19 -11.32 26.18
C VAL A 12 -3.01 -11.06 24.69
N ARG A 13 -1.75 -11.04 24.19
CA ARG A 13 -1.45 -10.91 22.77
C ARG A 13 -1.95 -12.11 21.94
N ALA A 14 -1.74 -13.35 22.42
CA ALA A 14 -2.25 -14.55 21.75
C ALA A 14 -3.79 -14.60 21.70
N LYS A 15 -4.46 -14.11 22.74
CA LYS A 15 -5.93 -13.96 22.76
C LYS A 15 -6.43 -12.92 21.78
N ASN A 16 -5.71 -11.82 21.61
CA ASN A 16 -6.09 -10.77 20.64
C ASN A 16 -5.88 -11.23 19.19
N GLN A 17 -4.84 -12.01 18.90
CA GLN A 17 -4.63 -12.61 17.57
C GLN A 17 -5.75 -13.59 17.17
N SER A 18 -6.17 -14.45 18.10
CA SER A 18 -7.29 -15.37 17.85
C SER A 18 -8.64 -14.65 17.71
N GLN A 19 -8.79 -13.46 18.30
CA GLN A 19 -10.00 -12.65 18.19
C GLN A 19 -10.08 -11.90 16.86
N SER A 20 -8.99 -11.37 16.33
CA SER A 20 -8.99 -10.68 15.02
C SER A 20 -9.24 -11.65 13.87
N GLN A 21 -8.63 -12.83 13.86
CA GLN A 21 -8.88 -13.85 12.84
C GLN A 21 -10.29 -14.45 12.89
N ASN A 22 -10.89 -14.57 14.07
CA ASN A 22 -12.28 -15.04 14.21
C ASN A 22 -13.34 -14.01 13.76
N GLN A 23 -12.95 -12.76 13.51
CA GLN A 23 -13.85 -11.68 13.05
C GLN A 23 -13.81 -11.46 11.54
N ILE A 24 -12.94 -12.17 10.80
CA ILE A 24 -12.85 -12.03 9.34
C ILE A 24 -14.06 -12.68 8.69
N PRO A 25 -14.85 -11.93 7.89
CA PRO A 25 -15.97 -12.46 7.14
C PRO A 25 -15.56 -13.63 6.23
N GLU A 26 -16.43 -14.63 6.12
CA GLU A 26 -16.12 -15.88 5.40
C GLU A 26 -15.72 -15.62 3.93
N HIS A 27 -16.36 -14.65 3.28
CA HIS A 27 -16.09 -14.32 1.88
C HIS A 27 -14.71 -13.69 1.65
N LEU A 28 -14.05 -13.16 2.70
CA LEU A 28 -12.69 -12.63 2.63
C LEU A 28 -11.61 -13.70 2.83
N LYS A 29 -11.93 -14.80 3.53
CA LYS A 29 -10.95 -15.84 3.86
C LYS A 29 -10.28 -16.46 2.64
N LYS A 30 -10.97 -16.51 1.50
CA LYS A 30 -10.43 -17.04 0.24
C LYS A 30 -9.25 -16.26 -0.33
N TYR A 31 -9.01 -15.02 0.13
CA TYR A 31 -7.88 -14.20 -0.31
C TYR A 31 -6.66 -14.35 0.60
N ILE A 32 -6.83 -14.97 1.78
CA ILE A 32 -5.75 -15.18 2.73
C ILE A 32 -4.95 -16.40 2.30
N VAL A 33 -3.64 -16.25 2.26
CA VAL A 33 -2.69 -17.31 1.91
C VAL A 33 -1.66 -17.49 3.02
N ASP A 34 -0.86 -18.56 2.95
CA ASP A 34 0.34 -18.68 3.77
C ASP A 34 1.45 -17.85 3.11
N GLN A 35 2.22 -17.10 3.91
CA GLN A 35 3.36 -16.32 3.38
C GLN A 35 4.42 -17.21 2.73
N ASN A 36 4.51 -18.49 3.13
CA ASN A 36 5.53 -19.43 2.65
C ASN A 36 6.96 -18.85 2.72
N TYR A 37 7.30 -18.26 3.85
CA TYR A 37 8.53 -17.46 4.04
C TYR A 37 9.80 -18.16 3.55
N GLU A 38 9.89 -19.48 3.67
CA GLU A 38 11.05 -20.28 3.26
C GLU A 38 11.18 -20.39 1.72
N GLN A 39 10.23 -19.91 0.96
CA GLN A 39 10.29 -19.89 -0.51
C GLN A 39 11.01 -18.64 -1.04
N TYR A 40 11.17 -17.59 -0.22
CA TYR A 40 11.98 -16.43 -0.64
C TYR A 40 13.42 -16.84 -0.91
N SER A 41 13.85 -16.61 -2.14
CA SER A 41 15.19 -16.92 -2.58
C SER A 41 16.24 -15.99 -1.97
N PRO A 42 17.53 -16.34 -2.03
CA PRO A 42 18.62 -15.41 -1.69
C PRO A 42 18.59 -14.12 -2.52
N GLU A 43 18.08 -14.17 -3.76
CA GLU A 43 17.91 -13.03 -4.65
C GLU A 43 16.80 -12.11 -4.12
N ASP A 44 15.62 -12.64 -3.76
CA ASP A 44 14.54 -11.86 -3.15
C ASP A 44 15.01 -11.11 -1.90
N GLN A 45 15.76 -11.79 -1.04
CA GLN A 45 16.35 -11.18 0.15
C GLN A 45 17.40 -10.10 -0.20
N ALA A 46 18.11 -10.23 -1.32
CA ALA A 46 19.06 -9.23 -1.78
C ALA A 46 18.35 -8.01 -2.38
N VAL A 47 17.28 -8.23 -3.15
CA VAL A 47 16.42 -7.18 -3.71
C VAL A 47 15.79 -6.37 -2.58
N TRP A 48 15.20 -7.03 -1.56
CA TRP A 48 14.68 -6.37 -0.36
C TRP A 48 15.72 -5.47 0.30
N ARG A 49 16.90 -6.01 0.62
CA ARG A 49 17.99 -5.24 1.27
C ARG A 49 18.41 -4.04 0.45
N TYR A 50 18.53 -4.22 -0.86
CA TYR A 50 18.92 -3.12 -1.75
C TYR A 50 17.89 -1.99 -1.71
N ILE A 51 16.61 -2.34 -1.89
CA ILE A 51 15.51 -1.37 -1.89
C ILE A 51 15.42 -0.66 -0.52
N MET A 52 15.37 -1.42 0.56
CA MET A 52 15.16 -0.87 1.89
C MET A 52 16.30 0.02 2.35
N ARG A 53 17.55 -0.35 2.09
CA ARG A 53 18.70 0.52 2.41
C ARG A 53 18.65 1.83 1.62
N ARG A 54 18.34 1.76 0.32
CA ARG A 54 18.21 2.96 -0.51
C ARG A 54 17.06 3.85 -0.05
N LEU A 55 15.91 3.26 0.27
CA LEU A 55 14.74 4.00 0.74
C LEU A 55 15.00 4.62 2.12
N THR A 56 15.50 3.89 3.10
CA THR A 56 15.70 4.40 4.45
C THR A 56 16.72 5.53 4.51
N ASP A 57 17.83 5.44 3.77
CA ASP A 57 18.82 6.52 3.67
C ASP A 57 18.20 7.82 3.15
N TYR A 58 17.34 7.72 2.14
CA TYR A 58 16.69 8.87 1.53
C TYR A 58 15.52 9.39 2.37
N LEU A 59 14.63 8.49 2.80
CA LEU A 59 13.37 8.81 3.48
C LEU A 59 13.59 9.34 4.91
N ALA A 60 14.74 9.08 5.53
CA ALA A 60 15.09 9.68 6.82
C ALA A 60 15.01 11.21 6.80
N GLN A 61 15.24 11.83 5.64
CA GLN A 61 15.18 13.29 5.47
C GLN A 61 13.91 13.78 4.77
N HIS A 62 13.26 12.90 3.97
CA HIS A 62 12.19 13.30 3.05
C HIS A 62 10.80 12.77 3.45
N ALA A 63 10.72 11.75 4.28
CA ALA A 63 9.44 11.19 4.73
C ALA A 63 8.85 11.97 5.91
N HIS A 64 7.58 11.67 6.19
CA HIS A 64 6.89 12.12 7.40
C HIS A 64 7.73 11.78 8.65
N PRO A 65 7.81 12.66 9.67
CA PRO A 65 8.69 12.45 10.83
C PRO A 65 8.50 11.14 11.58
N CYS A 66 7.29 10.57 11.57
CA CYS A 66 7.02 9.29 12.24
C CYS A 66 7.48 8.07 11.43
N TYR A 67 7.86 8.21 10.16
CA TYR A 67 8.09 7.07 9.27
C TYR A 67 9.20 6.14 9.76
N MET A 68 10.36 6.68 10.14
CA MET A 68 11.50 5.86 10.60
C MET A 68 11.19 5.10 11.90
N GLU A 69 10.54 5.76 12.87
CA GLU A 69 10.02 5.10 14.07
C GLU A 69 8.97 4.05 13.72
N GLY A 70 8.13 4.37 12.72
CA GLY A 70 7.11 3.46 12.21
C GLY A 70 7.68 2.17 11.64
N LEU A 71 8.76 2.23 10.84
CA LEU A 71 9.45 1.05 10.34
C LEU A 71 9.90 0.12 11.49
N GLU A 72 10.59 0.68 12.48
CA GLU A 72 11.09 -0.08 13.63
C GLU A 72 9.93 -0.71 14.42
N ARG A 73 8.90 0.09 14.73
CA ARG A 73 7.77 -0.37 15.55
C ARG A 73 6.81 -1.32 14.83
N SER A 74 6.82 -1.32 13.50
CA SER A 74 6.09 -2.31 12.69
C SER A 74 6.86 -3.62 12.48
N GLY A 75 8.07 -3.75 13.06
CA GLY A 75 8.89 -4.95 12.96
C GLY A 75 9.59 -5.11 11.61
N ILE A 76 9.80 -4.02 10.88
CA ILE A 76 10.37 -4.04 9.54
C ILE A 76 11.88 -3.79 9.61
N SER A 77 12.65 -4.76 9.12
CA SER A 77 14.10 -4.70 9.00
C SER A 77 14.53 -4.31 7.59
N THR A 78 15.63 -3.59 7.47
CA THR A 78 16.29 -3.35 6.18
C THR A 78 17.06 -4.58 5.68
N GLU A 79 17.26 -5.60 6.51
CA GLU A 79 18.18 -6.69 6.25
C GLU A 79 17.53 -7.97 5.70
N TYR A 80 16.23 -8.12 5.92
CA TYR A 80 15.46 -9.29 5.47
C TYR A 80 14.00 -8.96 5.27
N ILE A 81 13.35 -9.69 4.38
CA ILE A 81 11.91 -9.63 4.13
C ILE A 81 11.19 -9.89 5.45
N PRO A 82 10.22 -9.05 5.86
CA PRO A 82 9.54 -9.23 7.14
C PRO A 82 8.65 -10.48 7.14
N ARG A 83 8.52 -11.10 8.30
CA ARG A 83 7.49 -12.10 8.55
C ARG A 83 6.17 -11.38 8.86
N ILE A 84 5.15 -11.64 8.06
CA ILE A 84 3.85 -10.95 8.18
C ILE A 84 3.19 -11.24 9.54
N ASP A 85 3.40 -12.43 10.11
CA ASP A 85 2.92 -12.74 11.45
C ASP A 85 3.65 -11.96 12.56
N GLU A 86 4.89 -11.54 12.34
CA GLU A 86 5.61 -10.63 13.24
C GLU A 86 5.10 -9.20 13.10
N MET A 87 4.84 -8.76 11.87
CA MET A 87 4.21 -7.46 11.62
C MET A 87 2.82 -7.38 12.25
N ASP A 88 1.98 -8.42 12.11
CA ASP A 88 0.65 -8.50 12.74
C ASP A 88 0.75 -8.25 14.26
N ARG A 89 1.72 -8.90 14.90
CA ARG A 89 1.97 -8.71 16.34
C ARG A 89 2.40 -7.28 16.68
N CYS A 90 3.22 -6.66 15.86
CA CYS A 90 3.69 -5.29 16.07
C CYS A 90 2.57 -4.27 15.82
N LEU A 91 1.81 -4.44 14.75
CA LEU A 91 0.72 -3.55 14.37
C LEU A 91 -0.46 -3.59 15.38
N ALA A 92 -0.60 -4.66 16.14
CA ALA A 92 -1.59 -4.74 17.22
C ALA A 92 -1.45 -3.61 18.26
N ASP A 93 -0.24 -3.09 18.49
CA ASP A 93 0.00 -1.96 19.40
C ASP A 93 -0.64 -0.65 18.86
N PHE A 94 -0.95 -0.59 17.57
CA PHE A 94 -1.63 0.55 16.91
C PHE A 94 -3.11 0.28 16.64
N GLY A 95 -3.64 -0.87 17.09
CA GLY A 95 -5.02 -1.31 16.85
C GLY A 95 -5.26 -1.78 15.40
N TRP A 96 -4.21 -2.24 14.74
CA TRP A 96 -4.24 -2.87 13.42
C TRP A 96 -3.70 -4.29 13.49
N GLY A 97 -4.08 -5.10 12.50
CA GLY A 97 -3.48 -6.39 12.22
C GLY A 97 -2.89 -6.42 10.83
N ALA A 98 -2.20 -7.51 10.49
CA ALA A 98 -1.73 -7.79 9.15
C ALA A 98 -1.99 -9.25 8.78
N LEU A 99 -2.21 -9.52 7.51
CA LEU A 99 -2.31 -10.88 6.99
C LEU A 99 -1.77 -10.98 5.56
N PRO A 100 -1.21 -12.15 5.19
CA PRO A 100 -0.72 -12.35 3.85
C PRO A 100 -1.87 -12.59 2.85
N VAL A 101 -1.76 -11.95 1.69
CA VAL A 101 -2.63 -12.18 0.54
C VAL A 101 -1.78 -12.51 -0.68
N SER A 102 -2.38 -13.16 -1.68
CA SER A 102 -1.72 -13.46 -2.95
C SER A 102 -2.02 -12.37 -3.97
N GLY A 103 -0.97 -11.71 -4.46
CA GLY A 103 -1.04 -10.80 -5.58
C GLY A 103 -2.14 -9.72 -5.48
N PHE A 104 -2.76 -9.42 -6.60
CA PHE A 104 -3.90 -8.52 -6.67
C PHE A 104 -5.18 -9.16 -6.10
N ILE A 105 -5.67 -8.62 -5.00
CA ILE A 105 -7.04 -8.90 -4.54
C ILE A 105 -7.99 -7.78 -4.99
N PRO A 106 -9.30 -8.08 -5.16
CA PRO A 106 -10.26 -7.06 -5.59
C PRO A 106 -10.23 -5.83 -4.67
N PRO A 107 -10.27 -4.59 -5.21
CA PRO A 107 -10.21 -3.37 -4.42
C PRO A 107 -11.24 -3.32 -3.28
N ALA A 108 -12.46 -3.81 -3.53
CA ALA A 108 -13.49 -3.87 -2.50
C ALA A 108 -13.09 -4.80 -1.33
N ALA A 109 -12.46 -5.96 -1.62
CA ALA A 109 -11.97 -6.86 -0.57
C ALA A 109 -10.80 -6.24 0.20
N PHE A 110 -9.87 -5.58 -0.50
CA PHE A 110 -8.76 -4.85 0.12
C PHE A 110 -9.28 -3.77 1.08
N MET A 111 -10.25 -2.96 0.63
CA MET A 111 -10.88 -1.94 1.46
C MET A 111 -11.65 -2.55 2.63
N GLU A 112 -12.32 -3.69 2.44
CA GLU A 112 -13.04 -4.34 3.53
C GLU A 112 -12.09 -4.84 4.62
N PHE A 113 -10.94 -5.43 4.29
CA PHE A 113 -9.89 -5.74 5.27
C PHE A 113 -9.43 -4.50 6.04
N GLN A 114 -9.12 -3.41 5.35
CA GLN A 114 -8.68 -2.18 6.00
C GLN A 114 -9.77 -1.57 6.90
N SER A 115 -11.05 -1.69 6.53
CA SER A 115 -12.18 -1.24 7.38
C SER A 115 -12.25 -2.02 8.70
N LEU A 116 -11.83 -3.28 8.70
CA LEU A 116 -11.70 -4.11 9.89
C LEU A 116 -10.41 -3.80 10.69
N GLY A 117 -9.57 -2.91 10.21
CA GLY A 117 -8.27 -2.61 10.79
C GLY A 117 -7.21 -3.67 10.51
N ILE A 118 -7.30 -4.33 9.39
CA ILE A 118 -6.34 -5.33 8.93
C ILE A 118 -5.68 -4.81 7.66
N LEU A 119 -4.35 -4.79 7.64
CA LEU A 119 -3.57 -4.49 6.44
C LEU A 119 -3.32 -5.81 5.69
N PRO A 120 -3.93 -6.02 4.52
CA PRO A 120 -3.58 -7.15 3.68
C PRO A 120 -2.23 -6.85 3.02
N ILE A 121 -1.29 -7.78 3.14
CA ILE A 121 0.08 -7.63 2.63
C ILE A 121 0.31 -8.69 1.56
N ALA A 122 0.59 -8.25 0.33
CA ALA A 122 1.00 -9.17 -0.73
C ALA A 122 2.27 -9.91 -0.30
N SER A 123 2.26 -11.25 -0.41
CA SER A 123 3.41 -12.08 -0.08
C SER A 123 4.46 -12.15 -1.19
N ASP A 124 4.13 -11.64 -2.36
CA ASP A 124 5.01 -11.64 -3.52
C ASP A 124 6.13 -10.60 -3.36
N MET A 125 7.31 -10.89 -3.93
CA MET A 125 8.45 -9.98 -3.96
C MET A 125 8.74 -9.62 -5.41
N ARG A 126 8.90 -8.31 -5.71
CA ARG A 126 9.26 -7.85 -7.06
C ARG A 126 10.60 -8.42 -7.52
N SER A 127 10.72 -8.64 -8.82
CA SER A 127 11.94 -9.12 -9.44
C SER A 127 13.04 -8.04 -9.47
N LEU A 128 14.27 -8.48 -9.77
CA LEU A 128 15.43 -7.60 -9.93
C LEU A 128 15.23 -6.52 -11.01
N ASP A 129 14.47 -6.83 -12.06
CA ASP A 129 14.19 -5.90 -13.15
C ASP A 129 13.25 -4.75 -12.72
N HIS A 130 12.53 -4.93 -11.61
CA HIS A 130 11.55 -3.96 -11.09
C HIS A 130 12.03 -3.22 -9.82
N LEU A 131 13.34 -3.11 -9.59
CA LEU A 131 13.93 -2.44 -8.42
C LEU A 131 13.46 -1.00 -8.22
N LEU A 132 13.31 -0.24 -9.30
CA LEU A 132 12.96 1.18 -9.24
C LEU A 132 11.46 1.41 -9.20
N TYR A 133 10.70 0.54 -9.83
CA TYR A 133 9.26 0.63 -9.96
C TYR A 133 8.67 -0.77 -10.13
N THR A 134 7.59 -1.10 -9.44
CA THR A 134 6.90 -2.38 -9.59
C THR A 134 5.57 -2.21 -10.33
N PRO A 135 5.23 -3.10 -11.27
CA PRO A 135 3.94 -3.08 -11.96
C PRO A 135 2.79 -3.63 -11.12
N ALA A 136 3.09 -4.32 -10.01
CA ALA A 136 2.11 -4.92 -9.11
C ALA A 136 2.42 -4.58 -7.65
N PRO A 137 1.40 -4.50 -6.77
CA PRO A 137 1.63 -4.45 -5.33
C PRO A 137 2.40 -5.68 -4.86
N ASP A 138 3.43 -5.46 -4.06
CA ASP A 138 4.27 -6.49 -3.49
C ASP A 138 4.51 -6.24 -2.00
N ILE A 139 5.25 -7.13 -1.35
CA ILE A 139 5.53 -6.99 0.08
C ILE A 139 6.27 -5.69 0.43
N VAL A 140 7.06 -5.12 -0.48
CA VAL A 140 7.74 -3.84 -0.25
C VAL A 140 6.71 -2.72 -0.14
N HIS A 141 5.71 -2.71 -1.04
CA HIS A 141 4.68 -1.67 -1.05
C HIS A 141 3.87 -1.64 0.24
N GLU A 142 3.36 -2.80 0.66
CA GLU A 142 2.51 -2.86 1.84
C GLU A 142 3.33 -2.72 3.14
N ALA A 143 4.47 -3.41 3.24
CA ALA A 143 5.27 -3.40 4.44
C ALA A 143 6.04 -2.08 4.61
N ALA A 144 6.73 -1.59 3.59
CA ALA A 144 7.53 -0.36 3.72
C ALA A 144 6.72 0.91 3.46
N GLY A 145 5.63 0.83 2.70
CA GLY A 145 4.79 1.99 2.38
C GLY A 145 3.70 2.25 3.42
N HIS A 146 2.77 1.31 3.61
CA HIS A 146 1.59 1.53 4.45
C HIS A 146 1.85 1.29 5.94
N ALA A 147 2.47 0.15 6.31
CA ALA A 147 2.55 -0.27 7.71
C ALA A 147 3.26 0.75 8.62
N PRO A 148 4.37 1.40 8.23
CA PRO A 148 5.05 2.37 9.08
C PRO A 148 4.21 3.60 9.41
N MET A 149 3.32 3.98 8.51
CA MET A 149 2.47 5.16 8.69
C MET A 149 1.31 4.92 9.67
N LEU A 150 0.99 3.67 9.97
CA LEU A 150 -0.06 3.32 10.95
C LEU A 150 0.28 3.73 12.40
N ILE A 151 1.54 4.07 12.67
CA ILE A 151 1.95 4.64 13.96
C ILE A 151 1.30 6.01 14.22
N ASP A 152 0.99 6.77 13.15
CA ASP A 152 0.27 8.03 13.27
C ASP A 152 -1.24 7.75 13.44
N PRO A 153 -1.83 8.10 14.61
CA PRO A 153 -3.23 7.78 14.88
C PRO A 153 -4.21 8.52 13.95
N ALA A 154 -3.81 9.64 13.36
CA ALA A 154 -4.66 10.38 12.44
C ALA A 154 -4.68 9.70 11.06
N TYR A 155 -3.52 9.27 10.57
CA TYR A 155 -3.41 8.46 9.36
C TYR A 155 -4.17 7.12 9.51
N ALA A 156 -3.94 6.40 10.59
CA ALA A 156 -4.59 5.10 10.85
C ALA A 156 -6.13 5.23 10.89
N ARG A 157 -6.67 6.30 11.51
CA ARG A 157 -8.11 6.59 11.49
C ARG A 157 -8.62 6.95 10.11
N TYR A 158 -7.86 7.78 9.39
CA TYR A 158 -8.23 8.15 8.02
C TYR A 158 -8.34 6.92 7.13
N LEU A 159 -7.32 6.07 7.13
CA LEU A 159 -7.29 4.88 6.28
C LEU A 159 -8.49 3.96 6.57
N ARG A 160 -8.79 3.72 7.86
CA ARG A 160 -9.94 2.91 8.26
C ARG A 160 -11.27 3.55 7.83
N LYS A 161 -11.45 4.87 8.05
CA LYS A 161 -12.67 5.58 7.67
C LYS A 161 -12.86 5.64 6.16
N TYR A 162 -11.79 5.89 5.44
CA TYR A 162 -11.80 5.81 4.00
C TYR A 162 -12.25 4.42 3.53
N ALA A 163 -11.64 3.38 4.07
CA ALA A 163 -11.94 1.99 3.72
C ALA A 163 -13.39 1.58 4.05
N GLU A 164 -13.96 2.04 5.18
CA GLU A 164 -15.38 1.84 5.52
C GLU A 164 -16.32 2.40 4.46
N ILE A 165 -15.95 3.47 3.78
CA ILE A 165 -16.75 4.10 2.72
C ILE A 165 -16.45 3.42 1.38
N ALA A 166 -15.18 3.26 1.04
CA ALA A 166 -14.74 2.75 -0.25
C ALA A 166 -15.15 1.28 -0.49
N SER A 167 -15.20 0.45 0.57
CA SER A 167 -15.69 -0.93 0.47
C SER A 167 -17.16 -1.06 0.07
N LYS A 168 -17.94 0.02 0.19
CA LYS A 168 -19.37 0.09 -0.13
C LYS A 168 -19.66 0.93 -1.38
N ALA A 169 -18.63 1.47 -2.02
CA ALA A 169 -18.76 2.33 -3.18
C ALA A 169 -19.42 1.61 -4.36
N ILE A 170 -20.24 2.34 -5.09
CA ILE A 170 -20.84 1.82 -6.31
C ILE A 170 -19.77 1.72 -7.40
N ILE A 171 -19.52 0.49 -7.84
CA ILE A 171 -18.60 0.16 -8.90
C ILE A 171 -19.34 0.00 -10.23
N SER A 172 -18.80 0.53 -11.32
CA SER A 172 -19.37 0.32 -12.65
C SER A 172 -18.87 -0.99 -13.28
N ARG A 173 -19.52 -1.42 -14.36
CA ARG A 173 -19.04 -2.55 -15.15
C ARG A 173 -17.70 -2.22 -15.81
N GLU A 174 -17.55 -1.00 -16.26
CA GLU A 174 -16.32 -0.49 -16.87
C GLU A 174 -15.14 -0.51 -15.89
N ASP A 175 -15.36 -0.17 -14.61
CA ASP A 175 -14.34 -0.25 -13.58
C ASP A 175 -13.86 -1.69 -13.36
N LEU A 176 -14.79 -2.67 -13.39
CA LEU A 176 -14.43 -4.09 -13.26
C LEU A 176 -13.59 -4.56 -14.44
N VAL A 177 -13.95 -4.16 -15.66
CA VAL A 177 -13.18 -4.50 -16.87
C VAL A 177 -11.79 -3.85 -16.81
N LEU A 178 -11.72 -2.61 -16.38
CA LEU A 178 -10.45 -1.88 -16.22
C LEU A 178 -9.57 -2.56 -15.15
N TYR A 179 -10.14 -2.89 -14.01
CA TYR A 179 -9.42 -3.61 -12.95
C TYR A 179 -8.84 -4.94 -13.45
N GLU A 180 -9.65 -5.76 -14.13
CA GLU A 180 -9.17 -7.03 -14.68
C GLU A 180 -8.07 -6.85 -15.72
N ALA A 181 -8.16 -5.83 -16.57
CA ALA A 181 -7.12 -5.54 -17.56
C ALA A 181 -5.80 -5.11 -16.87
N ILE A 182 -5.88 -4.31 -15.82
CA ILE A 182 -4.72 -3.92 -14.99
C ILE A 182 -4.09 -5.16 -14.37
N ARG A 183 -4.89 -6.00 -13.70
CA ARG A 183 -4.44 -7.21 -13.02
C ARG A 183 -3.72 -8.14 -13.99
N ILE A 184 -4.34 -8.45 -15.12
CA ILE A 184 -3.77 -9.35 -16.15
C ILE A 184 -2.44 -8.80 -16.66
N LEU A 185 -2.35 -7.50 -16.98
CA LEU A 185 -1.11 -6.91 -17.45
C LEU A 185 -0.01 -6.95 -16.39
N SER A 186 -0.36 -6.71 -15.12
CA SER A 186 0.58 -6.76 -14.01
C SER A 186 1.10 -8.17 -13.76
N ASP A 187 0.21 -9.15 -13.69
CA ASP A 187 0.57 -10.57 -13.54
C ASP A 187 1.52 -11.01 -14.68
N MET A 188 1.22 -10.63 -15.93
CA MET A 188 2.06 -10.97 -17.09
C MET A 188 3.44 -10.29 -17.05
N LYS A 189 3.54 -9.07 -16.52
CA LYS A 189 4.83 -8.37 -16.41
C LYS A 189 5.74 -8.96 -15.32
N GLU A 190 5.14 -9.58 -14.30
CA GLU A 190 5.89 -10.25 -13.23
C GLU A 190 6.21 -11.73 -13.58
N ASP A 191 5.51 -12.33 -14.53
CA ASP A 191 5.76 -13.70 -14.95
C ASP A 191 6.92 -13.77 -15.97
N PRO A 192 8.07 -14.37 -15.62
CA PRO A 192 9.22 -14.49 -16.51
C PRO A 192 8.97 -15.34 -17.77
N GLU A 193 7.91 -16.19 -17.76
CA GLU A 193 7.51 -17.01 -18.91
C GLU A 193 6.65 -16.23 -19.91
N SER A 194 6.15 -15.04 -19.55
CA SER A 194 5.33 -14.20 -20.43
C SER A 194 6.10 -13.70 -21.63
N THR A 195 5.52 -13.86 -22.81
CA THR A 195 6.14 -13.38 -24.06
C THR A 195 5.86 -11.90 -24.29
N VAL A 196 6.73 -11.25 -25.08
CA VAL A 196 6.55 -9.86 -25.51
C VAL A 196 5.20 -9.64 -26.23
N SER A 197 4.72 -10.65 -26.98
CA SER A 197 3.41 -10.59 -27.66
C SER A 197 2.25 -10.56 -26.67
N GLU A 198 2.27 -11.42 -25.65
CA GLU A 198 1.23 -11.49 -24.63
C GLU A 198 1.17 -10.20 -23.83
N ILE A 199 2.30 -9.65 -23.43
CA ILE A 199 2.38 -8.35 -22.74
C ILE A 199 1.85 -7.22 -23.62
N ALA A 200 2.14 -7.24 -24.92
CA ALA A 200 1.62 -6.25 -25.87
C ALA A 200 0.09 -6.35 -26.04
N GLU A 201 -0.45 -7.57 -26.11
CA GLU A 201 -1.90 -7.81 -26.18
C GLU A 201 -2.61 -7.34 -24.90
N ALA A 202 -2.06 -7.66 -23.71
CA ALA A 202 -2.60 -7.19 -22.44
C ALA A 202 -2.52 -5.66 -22.30
N THR A 203 -1.44 -5.04 -22.79
CA THR A 203 -1.30 -3.58 -22.83
C THR A 203 -2.38 -2.96 -23.74
N GLN A 204 -2.65 -3.55 -24.89
CA GLN A 204 -3.70 -3.09 -25.79
C GLN A 204 -5.10 -3.27 -25.18
N ALA A 205 -5.34 -4.36 -24.46
CA ALA A 205 -6.59 -4.60 -23.75
C ALA A 205 -6.81 -3.54 -22.64
N LEU A 206 -5.77 -3.20 -21.88
CA LEU A 206 -5.84 -2.12 -20.89
C LEU A 206 -6.18 -0.77 -21.55
N LEU A 207 -5.53 -0.44 -22.66
CA LEU A 207 -5.82 0.80 -23.39
C LEU A 207 -7.28 0.85 -23.88
N GLN A 208 -7.83 -0.27 -24.35
CA GLN A 208 -9.23 -0.36 -24.76
C GLN A 208 -10.18 -0.22 -23.57
N ALA A 209 -9.89 -0.91 -22.45
CA ALA A 209 -10.68 -0.80 -21.22
C ALA A 209 -10.71 0.64 -20.70
N THR A 210 -9.55 1.33 -20.68
CA THR A 210 -9.45 2.73 -20.28
C THR A 210 -10.29 3.66 -21.16
N LYS A 211 -10.28 3.46 -22.48
CA LYS A 211 -11.08 4.26 -23.42
C LYS A 211 -12.58 3.97 -23.35
N ALA A 212 -12.97 2.80 -22.87
CA ALA A 212 -14.37 2.41 -22.74
C ALA A 212 -15.06 3.03 -21.53
N VAL A 213 -14.32 3.56 -20.55
CA VAL A 213 -14.89 4.25 -19.39
C VAL A 213 -15.65 5.48 -19.85
N SER A 214 -16.97 5.42 -19.75
CA SER A 214 -17.88 6.46 -20.26
C SER A 214 -18.28 7.49 -19.21
N TYR A 215 -18.14 7.16 -17.93
CA TYR A 215 -18.40 8.07 -16.80
C TYR A 215 -17.53 7.68 -15.59
N THR A 216 -17.37 8.62 -14.67
CA THR A 216 -16.62 8.36 -13.41
C THR A 216 -17.60 7.86 -12.35
N SER A 217 -17.43 6.63 -11.91
CA SER A 217 -18.22 6.02 -10.84
C SER A 217 -17.85 6.56 -9.46
N GLU A 218 -18.65 6.25 -8.44
CA GLU A 218 -18.32 6.55 -7.05
C GLU A 218 -17.00 5.89 -6.63
N ALA A 219 -16.79 4.61 -6.99
CA ALA A 219 -15.57 3.90 -6.73
C ALA A 219 -14.35 4.55 -7.41
N SER A 220 -14.50 5.02 -8.64
CA SER A 220 -13.44 5.76 -9.36
C SER A 220 -13.07 7.08 -8.68
N TYR A 221 -14.05 7.85 -8.20
CA TYR A 221 -13.76 9.08 -7.44
C TYR A 221 -13.02 8.78 -6.15
N LEU A 222 -13.46 7.79 -5.39
CA LEU A 222 -12.78 7.38 -4.16
C LEU A 222 -11.38 6.85 -4.44
N SER A 223 -11.18 6.07 -5.51
CA SER A 223 -9.87 5.60 -5.93
C SER A 223 -8.90 6.76 -6.21
N ARG A 224 -9.37 7.83 -6.90
CA ARG A 224 -8.55 9.03 -7.11
C ARG A 224 -8.19 9.72 -5.79
N MET A 225 -9.12 9.79 -4.83
CA MET A 225 -8.83 10.36 -3.51
C MET A 225 -7.76 9.53 -2.79
N ASN A 226 -7.87 8.19 -2.80
CA ASN A 226 -6.85 7.31 -2.20
C ASN A 226 -5.49 7.51 -2.85
N TRP A 227 -5.47 7.54 -4.18
CA TRP A 227 -4.24 7.73 -4.95
C TRP A 227 -3.51 9.01 -4.56
N TRP A 228 -4.23 10.13 -4.48
CA TRP A 228 -3.64 11.43 -4.15
C TRP A 228 -3.44 11.66 -2.65
N THR A 229 -3.77 10.70 -1.80
CA THR A 229 -3.54 10.77 -0.35
C THR A 229 -2.72 9.58 0.14
N ALA A 230 -3.35 8.44 0.42
CA ALA A 230 -2.69 7.29 1.04
C ALA A 230 -1.58 6.70 0.18
N GLU A 231 -1.66 6.82 -1.17
CA GLU A 231 -0.65 6.26 -2.08
C GLU A 231 0.44 7.27 -2.48
N TYR A 232 0.06 8.47 -2.94
CA TYR A 232 0.98 9.47 -3.49
C TYR A 232 0.92 10.83 -2.78
N GLY A 233 0.39 10.85 -1.55
CA GLY A 233 0.24 12.08 -0.78
C GLY A 233 1.54 12.63 -0.25
N LEU A 234 1.61 13.96 -0.23
CA LEU A 234 2.63 14.74 0.45
C LEU A 234 2.00 15.53 1.60
N ILE A 235 2.80 15.86 2.62
CA ILE A 235 2.37 16.65 3.78
C ILE A 235 3.28 17.83 4.02
N GLY A 236 2.71 18.94 4.48
CA GLY A 236 3.41 20.18 4.77
C GLY A 236 2.96 21.32 3.87
N ASN A 237 3.87 22.16 3.47
CA ASN A 237 3.64 23.19 2.45
C ASN A 237 4.23 22.75 1.10
N THR A 238 3.86 23.40 0.02
CA THR A 238 4.30 23.02 -1.35
C THR A 238 5.81 23.20 -1.58
N GLU A 239 6.50 23.95 -0.75
CA GLU A 239 7.96 24.20 -0.87
C GLU A 239 8.75 23.15 -0.10
N GLU A 240 8.25 22.74 1.08
CA GLU A 240 8.93 21.82 2.01
C GLU A 240 8.07 20.59 2.31
N ALA A 241 7.39 20.06 1.28
CA ALA A 241 6.53 18.90 1.45
C ALA A 241 7.33 17.63 1.73
N ARG A 242 6.82 16.80 2.64
CA ARG A 242 7.37 15.48 3.00
C ARG A 242 6.48 14.37 2.50
N ILE A 243 7.08 13.23 2.22
CA ILE A 243 6.38 12.04 1.71
C ILE A 243 5.64 11.35 2.86
N PHE A 244 4.37 10.99 2.64
CA PHE A 244 3.64 10.08 3.53
C PHE A 244 2.86 9.00 2.76
N GLY A 245 2.67 9.15 1.44
CA GLY A 245 1.96 8.20 0.61
C GLY A 245 2.78 6.93 0.36
N ALA A 246 2.13 5.76 0.46
CA ALA A 246 2.78 4.44 0.41
C ALA A 246 3.49 4.17 -0.92
N GLY A 247 2.92 4.59 -2.05
CA GLY A 247 3.55 4.45 -3.37
C GLY A 247 4.88 5.18 -3.46
N LEU A 248 4.96 6.38 -2.85
CA LEU A 248 6.22 7.13 -2.77
C LEU A 248 7.19 6.52 -1.74
N LEU A 249 6.68 6.01 -0.61
CA LEU A 249 7.51 5.44 0.46
C LEU A 249 8.13 4.08 0.09
N SER A 250 7.56 3.38 -0.89
CA SER A 250 7.97 2.03 -1.30
C SER A 250 8.64 1.96 -2.67
N SER A 251 8.81 3.09 -3.34
CA SER A 251 9.42 3.17 -4.68
C SER A 251 10.69 4.02 -4.67
N VAL A 252 11.83 3.40 -5.01
CA VAL A 252 13.11 4.11 -5.11
C VAL A 252 13.07 5.21 -6.16
N GLY A 253 12.40 4.96 -7.30
CA GLY A 253 12.29 5.94 -8.38
C GLY A 253 11.36 7.09 -8.02
N GLU A 254 10.15 6.79 -7.59
CA GLU A 254 9.11 7.79 -7.30
C GLU A 254 9.46 8.65 -6.06
N SER A 255 10.08 8.06 -5.03
CA SER A 255 10.52 8.80 -3.86
C SER A 255 11.52 9.92 -4.19
N GLN A 256 12.31 9.76 -5.24
CA GLN A 256 13.24 10.79 -5.71
C GLN A 256 12.60 11.72 -6.73
N ASN A 257 11.72 11.19 -7.57
CA ASN A 257 11.05 11.94 -8.63
C ASN A 257 10.18 13.08 -8.09
N TYR A 258 9.62 12.97 -6.87
CA TYR A 258 8.76 14.01 -6.31
C TYR A 258 9.45 15.38 -6.16
N LEU A 259 10.78 15.41 -6.08
CA LEU A 259 11.58 16.65 -6.06
C LEU A 259 11.88 17.20 -7.46
N HIS A 260 11.58 16.44 -8.51
CA HIS A 260 11.89 16.89 -9.87
C HIS A 260 11.07 18.14 -10.22
N PRO A 261 11.69 19.20 -10.80
CA PRO A 261 11.01 20.48 -11.07
C PRO A 261 9.77 20.36 -12.00
N LYS A 262 9.66 19.29 -12.78
CA LYS A 262 8.50 19.03 -13.64
C LYS A 262 7.29 18.48 -12.86
N VAL A 263 7.49 17.92 -11.66
CA VAL A 263 6.43 17.39 -10.83
C VAL A 263 5.75 18.55 -10.09
N LYS A 264 4.49 18.81 -10.44
CA LYS A 264 3.71 19.88 -9.83
C LYS A 264 3.26 19.49 -8.41
N LYS A 265 3.49 20.35 -7.43
CA LYS A 265 2.96 20.20 -6.07
C LYS A 265 1.73 21.08 -5.91
N ILE A 266 0.58 20.47 -5.75
CA ILE A 266 -0.73 21.12 -5.72
C ILE A 266 -1.29 21.03 -4.30
N PRO A 267 -1.75 22.13 -3.67
CA PRO A 267 -2.46 22.04 -2.40
C PRO A 267 -3.65 21.09 -2.49
N PHE A 268 -3.74 20.16 -1.53
CA PHE A 268 -4.84 19.18 -1.51
C PHE A 268 -6.18 19.87 -1.25
N THR A 269 -7.15 19.60 -2.13
CA THR A 269 -8.55 19.98 -2.00
C THR A 269 -9.42 18.88 -2.60
N ILE A 270 -10.72 18.98 -2.47
CA ILE A 270 -11.66 18.03 -3.10
C ILE A 270 -11.48 17.96 -4.64
N HIS A 271 -10.90 18.98 -5.25
CA HIS A 271 -10.60 18.98 -6.69
C HIS A 271 -9.51 17.98 -7.10
N CYS A 272 -8.85 17.31 -6.15
CA CYS A 272 -8.00 16.16 -6.48
C CYS A 272 -8.77 15.05 -7.23
N LEU A 273 -10.09 14.99 -7.04
CA LEU A 273 -10.98 14.04 -7.72
C LEU A 273 -11.12 14.31 -9.23
N ASP A 274 -10.80 15.52 -9.69
CA ASP A 274 -10.83 15.90 -11.12
C ASP A 274 -9.59 15.39 -11.87
N TYR A 275 -8.55 14.92 -11.13
CA TYR A 275 -7.30 14.42 -11.69
C TYR A 275 -7.31 12.91 -11.77
N SER A 276 -7.25 12.37 -12.99
CA SER A 276 -6.95 10.96 -13.23
C SER A 276 -5.48 10.68 -12.93
N TYR A 277 -5.16 9.41 -12.71
CA TYR A 277 -3.78 8.93 -12.54
C TYR A 277 -3.50 7.78 -13.50
N ASP A 278 -2.22 7.58 -13.80
CA ASP A 278 -1.72 6.44 -14.55
C ASP A 278 -0.77 5.64 -13.65
N ILE A 279 -1.04 4.35 -13.49
CA ILE A 279 -0.23 3.46 -12.64
C ILE A 279 1.05 3.00 -13.33
N THR A 280 1.21 3.27 -14.62
CA THR A 280 2.34 2.80 -15.45
C THR A 280 3.41 3.85 -15.66
N GLU A 281 3.13 5.11 -15.29
CA GLU A 281 3.99 6.26 -15.53
C GLU A 281 4.27 7.04 -14.24
N PRO A 282 5.45 7.67 -14.11
CA PRO A 282 5.74 8.58 -13.00
C PRO A 282 4.70 9.71 -12.92
N GLN A 283 4.28 10.04 -11.69
CA GLN A 283 3.20 11.01 -11.49
C GLN A 283 3.64 12.43 -11.84
N PRO A 284 2.96 13.13 -12.78
CA PRO A 284 3.31 14.49 -13.19
C PRO A 284 2.90 15.58 -12.18
N GLN A 285 2.03 15.23 -11.24
CA GLN A 285 1.62 16.08 -10.12
C GLN A 285 1.44 15.26 -8.85
N LEU A 286 1.58 15.92 -7.71
CA LEU A 286 1.34 15.37 -6.38
C LEU A 286 0.55 16.38 -5.54
N PHE A 287 -0.26 15.88 -4.61
CA PHE A 287 -1.08 16.73 -3.75
C PHE A 287 -0.47 16.84 -2.35
N VAL A 288 -0.45 18.07 -1.83
CA VAL A 288 0.15 18.40 -0.54
C VAL A 288 -0.93 18.73 0.46
N LEU A 289 -1.04 17.92 1.51
CA LEU A 289 -1.93 18.15 2.65
C LEU A 289 -1.25 19.09 3.63
N LEU A 290 -1.92 20.16 4.04
CA LEU A 290 -1.38 21.18 4.95
C LEU A 290 -1.12 20.63 6.36
N GLN A 291 -1.93 19.66 6.84
CA GLN A 291 -1.73 18.91 8.08
C GLN A 291 -2.37 17.53 7.94
N VAL A 292 -1.74 16.51 8.55
CA VAL A 292 -2.38 15.19 8.61
C VAL A 292 -3.68 15.29 9.40
N PHE A 293 -4.78 15.10 8.71
CA PHE A 293 -6.06 14.60 9.22
C PHE A 293 -6.49 15.11 10.61
N ARG A 294 -6.38 16.41 10.92
CA ARG A 294 -7.17 16.97 12.02
C ARG A 294 -8.65 16.89 11.62
N ILE A 295 -9.26 15.73 11.81
CA ILE A 295 -10.70 15.68 12.00
C ILE A 295 -10.92 16.39 13.34
N SER A 296 -11.35 17.66 13.26
CA SER A 296 -11.87 18.34 14.43
C SER A 296 -13.02 17.47 14.95
N SER A 297 -12.83 16.90 16.14
CA SER A 297 -13.93 16.26 16.84
C SER A 297 -15.04 17.30 17.01
N PRO A 298 -16.32 16.92 16.81
CA PRO A 298 -17.45 17.79 17.03
C PRO A 298 -17.53 18.25 18.48
#